data_b259527343cc60db13f5e97a375552ab
#
_entry.id   b259527343cc60db13f5e97a375552ab
#
_cell.length_a   1.000
_cell.length_b   1.000
_cell.length_c   1.000
_cell.angle_alpha   90.00
_cell.angle_beta   90.00
_cell.angle_gamma   90.00
#
_symmetry.space_group_name_H-M   'P 1'
#
loop_
_entity.id
_entity.type
_entity.pdbx_description
1 polymer ?
#
loop_
_entity_poly.entity_id
_entity_poly.type
_entity_poly.pdbx_seq_one_letter_code
_entity_poly.pdbx_strand_id
1 'polypeptide(L)'
;ECFIYPHNLGEGKLYGAQENDFNYYKACALSGLGRKEEATELFLAASIGNSQPAAAMYYNDQKPDKIFYQGLALRKLEREEEARGRFNNLISYGEKHLYDVFKMDYFAVSLPDLQIWEDDMNKKNRIHCNYLMALGHLGLGNNEKAMKYFDIAAEMDNNHQGVQIHQKMI
;
A
#
# COMPACT_ATOMS: atom_id res chain seq x y z
N GLU A 1 7.07 -7.99 -20.87
CA GLU A 1 7.09 -6.68 -21.58
C GLU A 1 6.31 -5.60 -20.82
N CYS A 2 5.14 -5.89 -20.26
CA CYS A 2 4.34 -4.87 -19.54
C CYS A 2 5.04 -4.23 -18.32
N PHE A 3 6.11 -4.82 -17.80
CA PHE A 3 6.90 -4.28 -16.70
C PHE A 3 8.12 -3.45 -17.12
N ILE A 4 8.33 -3.26 -18.41
CA ILE A 4 9.45 -2.46 -18.94
C ILE A 4 9.04 -0.98 -19.10
N TYR A 5 7.80 -0.73 -19.44
CA TYR A 5 7.31 0.59 -19.84
C TYR A 5 7.16 1.65 -18.73
N PRO A 6 6.79 1.31 -17.49
CA PRO A 6 6.60 2.32 -16.45
C PRO A 6 7.84 3.14 -16.09
N HIS A 7 9.02 2.58 -16.32
CA HIS A 7 10.28 3.31 -16.08
C HIS A 7 10.59 4.38 -17.14
N ASN A 8 9.89 4.31 -18.27
CA ASN A 8 10.15 5.17 -19.44
C ASN A 8 9.02 6.17 -19.70
N LEU A 9 8.05 6.29 -18.83
CA LEU A 9 7.06 7.35 -18.92
C LEU A 9 7.71 8.67 -18.53
N GLY A 10 7.61 9.65 -19.42
CA GLY A 10 8.46 10.85 -19.58
C GLY A 10 8.66 11.77 -18.38
N GLU A 11 7.99 11.59 -17.26
CA GLU A 11 8.19 12.41 -16.06
C GLU A 11 9.24 11.85 -15.09
N GLY A 12 9.77 10.67 -15.40
CA GLY A 12 10.74 10.01 -14.53
C GLY A 12 10.14 9.54 -13.20
N LYS A 13 10.95 8.83 -12.46
CA LYS A 13 10.61 8.34 -11.12
C LYS A 13 10.82 9.46 -10.11
N LEU A 14 9.80 9.78 -9.32
CA LEU A 14 9.95 10.69 -8.20
C LEU A 14 11.03 10.19 -7.24
N TYR A 15 11.83 11.09 -6.72
CA TYR A 15 12.87 10.75 -5.75
C TYR A 15 12.26 10.04 -4.54
N GLY A 16 12.80 8.87 -4.20
CA GLY A 16 12.30 8.05 -3.10
C GLY A 16 11.07 7.19 -3.43
N ALA A 17 10.55 7.22 -4.66
CA ALA A 17 9.43 6.38 -5.04
C ALA A 17 9.77 4.88 -4.88
N GLN A 18 8.91 4.17 -4.18
CA GLN A 18 9.06 2.74 -3.93
C GLN A 18 8.39 1.93 -5.05
N GLU A 19 9.05 0.86 -5.50
CA GLU A 19 8.58 -0.02 -6.57
C GLU A 19 8.37 -1.46 -6.08
N ASN A 20 7.98 -1.63 -4.81
CA ASN A 20 7.83 -2.94 -4.19
C ASN A 20 6.82 -3.84 -4.94
N ASP A 21 5.67 -3.28 -5.32
CA ASP A 21 4.63 -3.94 -6.12
C ASP A 21 5.15 -4.37 -7.50
N PHE A 22 5.81 -3.44 -8.18
CA PHE A 22 6.40 -3.68 -9.50
C PHE A 22 7.41 -4.81 -9.48
N ASN A 23 8.38 -4.72 -8.57
CA ASN A 23 9.43 -5.71 -8.40
C ASN A 23 8.85 -7.06 -8.01
N TYR A 24 7.82 -7.08 -7.12
CA TYR A 24 7.13 -8.30 -6.72
C TYR A 24 6.47 -9.01 -7.90
N TYR A 25 5.65 -8.30 -8.69
CA TYR A 25 4.97 -8.92 -9.83
C TYR A 25 5.93 -9.36 -10.93
N LYS A 26 6.97 -8.56 -11.21
CA LYS A 26 8.03 -8.94 -12.14
C LYS A 26 8.77 -10.20 -11.67
N ALA A 27 9.08 -10.29 -10.37
CA ALA A 27 9.68 -11.47 -9.78
C ALA A 27 8.77 -12.71 -9.92
N CYS A 28 7.46 -12.56 -9.67
CA CYS A 28 6.49 -13.64 -9.86
C CYS A 28 6.47 -14.13 -11.32
N ALA A 29 6.47 -13.21 -12.28
CA ALA A 29 6.51 -13.55 -13.70
C ALA A 29 7.81 -14.30 -14.09
N LEU A 30 8.96 -13.83 -13.62
CA LEU A 30 10.26 -14.50 -13.86
C LEU A 30 10.30 -15.87 -13.22
N SER A 31 9.80 -16.02 -12.01
CA SER A 31 9.70 -17.30 -11.32
C SER A 31 8.83 -18.29 -12.13
N GLY A 32 7.69 -17.82 -12.67
CA GLY A 32 6.83 -18.63 -13.54
C GLY A 32 7.50 -19.05 -14.86
N LEU A 33 8.47 -18.28 -15.35
CA LEU A 33 9.31 -18.59 -16.50
C LEU A 33 10.52 -19.47 -16.18
N GLY A 34 10.70 -19.88 -14.92
CA GLY A 34 11.83 -20.68 -14.47
C GLY A 34 13.13 -19.89 -14.25
N ARG A 35 13.12 -18.56 -14.36
CA ARG A 35 14.29 -17.66 -14.16
C ARG A 35 14.43 -17.33 -12.68
N LYS A 36 14.78 -18.34 -11.87
CA LYS A 36 14.73 -18.29 -10.40
C LYS A 36 15.71 -17.29 -9.79
N GLU A 37 16.92 -17.20 -10.31
CA GLU A 37 17.96 -16.30 -9.80
C GLU A 37 17.51 -14.83 -9.95
N GLU A 38 17.05 -14.47 -11.13
CA GLU A 38 16.55 -13.11 -11.40
C GLU A 38 15.27 -12.80 -10.61
N ALA A 39 14.40 -13.79 -10.40
CA ALA A 39 13.23 -13.63 -9.55
C ALA A 39 13.63 -13.36 -8.09
N THR A 40 14.64 -14.06 -7.57
CA THR A 40 15.14 -13.87 -6.21
C THR A 40 15.70 -12.47 -6.01
N GLU A 41 16.50 -11.96 -6.94
CA GLU A 41 17.03 -10.58 -6.89
C GLU A 41 15.90 -9.55 -6.82
N LEU A 42 14.83 -9.73 -7.60
CA LEU A 42 13.69 -8.83 -7.58
C LEU A 42 12.81 -8.99 -6.32
N PHE A 43 12.67 -10.19 -5.76
CA PHE A 43 12.02 -10.36 -4.46
C PHE A 43 12.82 -9.66 -3.36
N LEU A 44 14.15 -9.73 -3.38
CA LEU A 44 15.00 -8.97 -2.47
C LEU A 44 14.76 -7.46 -2.63
N ALA A 45 14.76 -6.95 -3.87
CA ALA A 45 14.47 -5.55 -4.14
C ALA A 45 13.05 -5.13 -3.70
N ALA A 46 12.06 -6.03 -3.85
CA ALA A 46 10.69 -5.79 -3.41
C ALA A 46 10.52 -5.80 -1.89
N SER A 47 11.43 -6.45 -1.14
CA SER A 47 11.32 -6.61 0.32
C SER A 47 11.86 -5.43 1.13
N ILE A 48 12.62 -4.52 0.51
CA ILE A 48 13.28 -3.38 1.18
C ILE A 48 12.43 -2.12 1.15
N GLY A 49 12.72 -1.18 2.06
CA GLY A 49 12.05 0.10 2.18
C GLY A 49 11.53 0.37 3.59
N ASN A 50 10.83 1.48 3.76
CA ASN A 50 10.20 1.79 5.04
C ASN A 50 9.09 0.77 5.34
N SER A 51 9.15 0.16 6.52
CA SER A 51 8.18 -0.84 6.97
C SER A 51 7.11 -0.30 7.91
N GLN A 52 7.19 0.98 8.24
CA GLN A 52 6.23 1.65 9.10
C GLN A 52 5.21 2.40 8.24
N PRO A 53 3.92 2.15 8.43
CA PRO A 53 2.87 2.91 7.77
C PRO A 53 2.91 4.39 8.18
N ALA A 54 2.40 5.24 7.30
CA ALA A 54 2.21 6.66 7.53
C ALA A 54 0.75 7.05 7.24
N ALA A 55 0.36 8.25 7.58
CA ALA A 55 -1.00 8.75 7.34
C ALA A 55 -1.36 8.88 5.85
N ALA A 56 -0.38 8.84 4.95
CA ALA A 56 -0.54 8.99 3.50
C ALA A 56 -1.37 10.22 3.11
N MET A 57 -1.16 11.32 3.83
CA MET A 57 -1.87 12.59 3.61
C MET A 57 -1.29 13.38 2.43
N TYR A 58 -0.01 13.17 2.14
CA TYR A 58 0.70 13.88 1.09
C TYR A 58 0.99 12.96 -0.09
N TYR A 59 1.10 13.52 -1.28
CA TYR A 59 1.32 12.78 -2.52
C TYR A 59 2.65 12.01 -2.56
N ASN A 60 3.64 12.43 -1.77
CA ASN A 60 4.96 11.80 -1.65
C ASN A 60 5.06 10.80 -0.48
N ASP A 61 4.00 10.65 0.32
CA ASP A 61 3.98 9.64 1.37
C ASP A 61 3.99 8.24 0.77
N GLN A 62 4.69 7.32 1.45
CA GLN A 62 4.68 5.92 1.03
C GLN A 62 3.28 5.35 1.10
N LYS A 63 2.81 4.81 -0.01
CA LYS A 63 1.51 4.14 -0.06
C LYS A 63 1.54 2.83 0.73
N PRO A 64 0.46 2.49 1.44
CA PRO A 64 0.39 1.32 2.32
C PRO A 64 0.60 -0.02 1.62
N ASP A 65 0.18 -0.14 0.38
CA ASP A 65 0.36 -1.33 -0.44
C ASP A 65 1.85 -1.68 -0.64
N LYS A 66 2.76 -0.72 -0.60
CA LYS A 66 4.20 -0.99 -0.70
C LYS A 66 4.67 -1.90 0.45
N ILE A 67 4.20 -1.66 1.68
CA ILE A 67 4.52 -2.50 2.85
C ILE A 67 3.90 -3.91 2.70
N PHE A 68 2.70 -3.99 2.16
CA PHE A 68 2.05 -5.27 1.85
C PHE A 68 2.90 -6.10 0.86
N TYR A 69 3.37 -5.48 -0.23
CA TYR A 69 4.24 -6.18 -1.20
C TYR A 69 5.62 -6.51 -0.64
N GLN A 70 6.18 -5.72 0.29
CA GLN A 70 7.37 -6.13 1.06
C GLN A 70 7.11 -7.45 1.80
N GLY A 71 5.97 -7.56 2.49
CA GLY A 71 5.57 -8.78 3.19
C GLY A 71 5.43 -9.99 2.25
N LEU A 72 4.75 -9.80 1.12
CA LEU A 72 4.61 -10.87 0.12
C LEU A 72 5.96 -11.32 -0.47
N ALA A 73 6.86 -10.37 -0.73
CA ALA A 73 8.22 -10.66 -1.21
C ALA A 73 9.04 -11.42 -0.18
N LEU A 74 8.99 -11.01 1.09
CA LEU A 74 9.64 -11.71 2.20
C LEU A 74 9.16 -13.16 2.33
N ARG A 75 7.85 -13.40 2.17
CA ARG A 75 7.30 -14.75 2.16
C ARG A 75 7.85 -15.61 1.01
N LYS A 76 8.00 -15.03 -0.20
CA LYS A 76 8.65 -15.71 -1.33
C LYS A 76 10.13 -16.04 -1.09
N LEU A 77 10.78 -15.30 -0.20
CA LEU A 77 12.16 -15.53 0.25
C LEU A 77 12.23 -16.43 1.50
N GLU A 78 11.14 -17.08 1.89
CA GLU A 78 11.05 -17.94 3.09
C GLU A 78 11.32 -17.22 4.42
N ARG A 79 11.21 -15.88 4.45
CA ARG A 79 11.39 -15.01 5.62
C ARG A 79 10.03 -14.72 6.28
N GLU A 80 9.34 -15.76 6.74
CA GLU A 80 7.93 -15.67 7.17
C GLU A 80 7.73 -14.76 8.38
N GLU A 81 8.62 -14.78 9.38
CA GLU A 81 8.50 -13.93 10.57
C GLU A 81 8.59 -12.44 10.22
N GLU A 82 9.45 -12.09 9.29
CA GLU A 82 9.56 -10.71 8.82
C GLU A 82 8.35 -10.29 7.97
N ALA A 83 7.84 -11.21 7.16
CA ALA A 83 6.60 -10.99 6.41
C ALA A 83 5.42 -10.71 7.36
N ARG A 84 5.26 -11.54 8.40
CA ARG A 84 4.26 -11.32 9.46
C ARG A 84 4.43 -9.97 10.15
N GLY A 85 5.67 -9.57 10.41
CA GLY A 85 5.97 -8.26 10.97
C GLY A 85 5.43 -7.11 10.09
N ARG A 86 5.60 -7.19 8.77
CA ARG A 86 5.04 -6.19 7.84
C ARG A 86 3.51 -6.12 7.90
N PHE A 87 2.85 -7.28 7.88
CA PHE A 87 1.39 -7.35 7.91
C PHE A 87 0.82 -6.87 9.26
N ASN A 88 1.46 -7.21 10.36
CA ASN A 88 1.05 -6.75 11.69
C ASN A 88 1.25 -5.23 11.86
N ASN A 89 2.30 -4.64 11.26
CA ASN A 89 2.48 -3.18 11.27
C ASN A 89 1.30 -2.47 10.60
N LEU A 90 0.79 -3.00 9.49
CA LEU A 90 -0.38 -2.45 8.81
C LEU A 90 -1.63 -2.50 9.71
N ILE A 91 -1.89 -3.65 10.34
CA ILE A 91 -3.05 -3.83 11.23
C ILE A 91 -2.93 -2.89 12.44
N SER A 92 -1.80 -2.93 13.13
CA SER A 92 -1.59 -2.13 14.35
C SER A 92 -1.69 -0.63 14.09
N TYR A 93 -1.18 -0.16 12.94
CA TYR A 93 -1.34 1.23 12.57
C TYR A 93 -2.81 1.58 12.35
N GLY A 94 -3.52 0.77 11.56
CA GLY A 94 -4.94 0.98 11.28
C GLY A 94 -5.79 1.03 12.56
N GLU A 95 -5.61 0.06 13.45
CA GLU A 95 -6.32 0.00 14.74
C GLU A 95 -6.04 1.22 15.62
N LYS A 96 -4.78 1.64 15.69
CA LYS A 96 -4.36 2.76 16.53
C LYS A 96 -4.88 4.11 16.04
N HIS A 97 -4.90 4.30 14.72
CA HIS A 97 -5.14 5.61 14.11
C HIS A 97 -6.53 5.79 13.49
N LEU A 98 -7.40 4.77 13.57
CA LEU A 98 -8.73 4.76 12.95
C LEU A 98 -9.61 5.97 13.34
N TYR A 99 -9.47 6.43 14.56
CA TYR A 99 -10.27 7.51 15.12
C TYR A 99 -9.49 8.80 15.37
N ASP A 100 -8.30 8.92 14.80
CA ASP A 100 -7.54 10.16 14.86
C ASP A 100 -8.33 11.28 14.19
N VAL A 101 -8.30 12.46 14.80
CA VAL A 101 -8.97 13.66 14.30
C VAL A 101 -7.93 14.57 13.66
N PHE A 102 -8.05 14.70 12.36
CA PHE A 102 -7.20 15.60 11.58
C PHE A 102 -7.87 16.96 11.43
N LYS A 103 -7.15 18.00 11.87
CA LYS A 103 -7.50 19.38 11.57
C LYS A 103 -6.53 19.89 10.53
N MET A 104 -7.07 20.42 9.43
CA MET A 104 -6.24 21.06 8.43
C MET A 104 -5.86 22.45 8.96
N ASP A 105 -4.61 22.60 9.40
CA ASP A 105 -4.02 23.90 9.63
C ASP A 105 -3.55 24.45 8.29
N TYR A 106 -4.25 25.45 7.78
CA TYR A 106 -3.92 26.15 6.55
C TYR A 106 -2.69 27.03 6.71
N PHE A 107 -1.54 26.43 6.91
CA PHE A 107 -0.30 27.19 7.13
C PHE A 107 0.40 27.67 5.86
N ALA A 108 -0.02 27.22 4.68
CA ALA A 108 0.85 27.41 3.53
C ALA A 108 0.16 27.88 2.26
N VAL A 109 -1.12 28.15 2.25
CA VAL A 109 -1.77 28.53 1.00
C VAL A 109 -2.55 29.81 1.19
N SER A 110 -2.07 30.82 0.53
CA SER A 110 -2.54 32.19 0.54
C SER A 110 -3.97 32.42 0.06
N LEU A 111 -4.77 31.39 -0.18
CA LEU A 111 -6.12 31.54 -0.72
C LEU A 111 -7.10 30.50 -0.12
N PRO A 112 -7.52 30.65 1.15
CA PRO A 112 -8.53 29.76 1.77
C PRO A 112 -9.89 29.82 1.04
N ASP A 113 -10.19 30.90 0.33
CA ASP A 113 -11.47 31.12 -0.34
C ASP A 113 -11.61 30.41 -1.69
N LEU A 114 -10.59 29.71 -2.16
CA LEU A 114 -10.62 28.97 -3.44
C LEU A 114 -10.82 27.46 -3.29
N GLN A 115 -11.11 26.96 -2.10
CA GLN A 115 -11.50 25.56 -1.95
C GLN A 115 -12.91 25.35 -2.47
N ILE A 116 -12.98 24.74 -3.65
CA ILE A 116 -14.26 24.40 -4.33
C ILE A 116 -14.90 23.15 -3.69
N TRP A 117 -14.16 22.40 -2.86
CA TRP A 117 -14.63 21.20 -2.16
C TRP A 117 -14.02 21.08 -0.77
N GLU A 118 -14.84 20.66 0.18
CA GLU A 118 -14.38 20.27 1.51
C GLU A 118 -13.87 18.82 1.48
N ASP A 119 -12.58 18.63 1.62
CA ASP A 119 -11.98 17.32 1.84
C ASP A 119 -12.21 16.88 3.30
N ASP A 120 -13.06 15.90 3.54
CA ASP A 120 -13.19 15.29 4.87
C ASP A 120 -11.95 14.42 5.17
N MET A 121 -10.95 15.04 5.80
CA MET A 121 -9.70 14.38 6.18
C MET A 121 -9.94 13.23 7.16
N ASN A 122 -10.97 13.32 8.01
CA ASN A 122 -11.30 12.24 8.93
C ASN A 122 -11.92 11.06 8.19
N LYS A 123 -12.72 11.30 7.16
CA LYS A 123 -13.21 10.25 6.27
C LYS A 123 -12.06 9.60 5.51
N LYS A 124 -11.13 10.38 4.95
CA LYS A 124 -9.93 9.86 4.27
C LYS A 124 -9.09 9.00 5.21
N ASN A 125 -8.88 9.43 6.45
CA ASN A 125 -8.17 8.63 7.45
C ASN A 125 -8.88 7.30 7.73
N ARG A 126 -10.20 7.31 7.90
CA ARG A 126 -10.97 6.06 8.13
C ARG A 126 -10.85 5.09 6.96
N ILE A 127 -10.93 5.58 5.72
CA ILE A 127 -10.73 4.76 4.52
C ILE A 127 -9.32 4.16 4.54
N HIS A 128 -8.31 4.99 4.75
CA HIS A 128 -6.92 4.58 4.80
C HIS A 128 -6.66 3.52 5.87
N CYS A 129 -7.11 3.74 7.11
CA CYS A 129 -6.91 2.78 8.20
C CYS A 129 -7.62 1.44 7.95
N ASN A 130 -8.85 1.46 7.44
CA ASN A 130 -9.54 0.21 7.07
C ASN A 130 -8.82 -0.52 5.92
N TYR A 131 -8.33 0.20 4.93
CA TYR A 131 -7.55 -0.39 3.85
C TYR A 131 -6.24 -1.01 4.35
N LEU A 132 -5.52 -0.35 5.28
CA LEU A 132 -4.33 -0.91 5.94
C LEU A 132 -4.64 -2.22 6.67
N MET A 133 -5.71 -2.24 7.49
CA MET A 133 -6.13 -3.44 8.20
C MET A 133 -6.53 -4.57 7.24
N ALA A 134 -7.21 -4.23 6.15
CA ALA A 134 -7.55 -5.20 5.11
C ALA A 134 -6.31 -5.85 4.49
N LEU A 135 -5.32 -5.04 4.08
CA LEU A 135 -4.06 -5.53 3.52
C LEU A 135 -3.29 -6.40 4.52
N GLY A 136 -3.22 -5.97 5.78
CA GLY A 136 -2.54 -6.73 6.83
C GLY A 136 -3.21 -8.10 7.05
N HIS A 137 -4.53 -8.15 7.15
CA HIS A 137 -5.26 -9.41 7.29
C HIS A 137 -5.16 -10.29 6.05
N LEU A 138 -5.23 -9.71 4.85
CA LEU A 138 -4.99 -10.43 3.59
C LEU A 138 -3.60 -11.09 3.58
N GLY A 139 -2.58 -10.32 3.96
CA GLY A 139 -1.21 -10.83 4.06
C GLY A 139 -1.06 -11.97 5.08
N LEU A 140 -1.81 -11.97 6.18
CA LEU A 140 -1.83 -13.05 7.16
C LEU A 140 -2.72 -14.25 6.76
N GLY A 141 -3.43 -14.18 5.63
CA GLY A 141 -4.38 -15.22 5.19
C GLY A 141 -5.72 -15.19 5.92
N ASN A 142 -6.02 -14.13 6.66
CA ASN A 142 -7.30 -13.96 7.36
C ASN A 142 -8.34 -13.34 6.42
N ASN A 143 -8.74 -14.08 5.39
CA ASN A 143 -9.54 -13.59 4.27
C ASN A 143 -10.90 -13.00 4.71
N GLU A 144 -11.56 -13.59 5.69
CA GLU A 144 -12.84 -13.08 6.23
C GLU A 144 -12.68 -11.66 6.82
N LYS A 145 -11.63 -11.46 7.63
CA LYS A 145 -11.34 -10.12 8.19
C LYS A 145 -10.89 -9.14 7.12
N ALA A 146 -10.06 -9.60 6.18
CA ALA A 146 -9.62 -8.77 5.06
C ALA A 146 -10.82 -8.26 4.26
N MET A 147 -11.76 -9.14 3.88
CA MET A 147 -12.96 -8.78 3.15
C MET A 147 -13.79 -7.76 3.93
N LYS A 148 -14.05 -8.00 5.22
CA LYS A 148 -14.79 -7.05 6.07
C LYS A 148 -14.21 -5.64 6.03
N TYR A 149 -12.90 -5.48 6.14
CA TYR A 149 -12.28 -4.17 6.14
C TYR A 149 -12.21 -3.55 4.74
N PHE A 150 -12.07 -4.35 3.68
CA PHE A 150 -12.23 -3.86 2.30
C PHE A 150 -13.62 -3.34 2.04
N ASP A 151 -14.66 -4.06 2.48
CA ASP A 151 -16.05 -3.63 2.31
C ASP A 151 -16.32 -2.29 3.02
N ILE A 152 -15.86 -2.13 4.26
CA ILE A 152 -15.96 -0.86 5.00
C ILE A 152 -15.26 0.27 4.23
N ALA A 153 -14.09 0.05 3.68
CA ALA A 153 -13.37 1.06 2.90
C ALA A 153 -14.11 1.37 1.58
N ALA A 154 -14.65 0.36 0.89
CA ALA A 154 -15.40 0.50 -0.36
C ALA A 154 -16.74 1.24 -0.15
N GLU A 155 -17.43 1.02 0.97
CA GLU A 155 -18.66 1.77 1.31
C GLU A 155 -18.40 3.26 1.48
N MET A 156 -17.23 3.65 1.97
CA MET A 156 -16.83 5.05 2.13
C MET A 156 -16.28 5.67 0.84
N ASP A 157 -15.61 4.87 0.00
CA ASP A 157 -15.05 5.26 -1.30
C ASP A 157 -15.10 4.09 -2.30
N ASN A 158 -16.15 4.07 -3.12
CA ASN A 158 -16.36 3.03 -4.13
C ASN A 158 -15.35 3.09 -5.30
N ASN A 159 -14.59 4.16 -5.43
CA ASN A 159 -13.57 4.35 -6.45
C ASN A 159 -12.15 4.09 -5.94
N HIS A 160 -11.99 3.63 -4.70
CA HIS A 160 -10.68 3.36 -4.13
C HIS A 160 -9.95 2.25 -4.88
N GLN A 161 -9.03 2.64 -5.76
CA GLN A 161 -8.33 1.73 -6.67
C GLN A 161 -7.64 0.57 -5.94
N GLY A 162 -6.96 0.85 -4.83
CA GLY A 162 -6.27 -0.19 -4.04
C GLY A 162 -7.23 -1.25 -3.51
N VAL A 163 -8.41 -0.86 -3.03
CA VAL A 163 -9.46 -1.79 -2.58
C VAL A 163 -9.89 -2.69 -3.74
N GLN A 164 -10.24 -2.09 -4.88
CA GLN A 164 -10.69 -2.85 -6.06
C GLN A 164 -9.66 -3.86 -6.59
N ILE A 165 -8.37 -3.56 -6.44
CA ILE A 165 -7.28 -4.45 -6.86
C ILE A 165 -7.10 -5.58 -5.84
N HIS A 166 -6.92 -5.24 -4.56
CA HIS A 166 -6.49 -6.21 -3.54
C HIS A 166 -7.63 -7.10 -3.05
N GLN A 167 -8.87 -6.63 -3.10
CA GLN A 167 -10.05 -7.47 -2.81
C GLN A 167 -10.15 -8.69 -3.73
N LYS A 168 -9.64 -8.59 -4.96
CA LYS A 168 -9.61 -9.72 -5.92
C LYS A 168 -8.50 -10.74 -5.63
N MET A 169 -7.65 -10.48 -4.65
CA MET A 169 -6.60 -11.41 -4.24
C MET A 169 -7.06 -12.40 -3.15
N ILE A 170 -8.29 -12.24 -2.63
CA ILE A 170 -8.96 -13.18 -1.73
C ILE A 170 -9.53 -14.36 -2.53
#